data_fc00ca8e50baff912fa5b00fad36d627
#
_entry.id   fc00ca8e50baff912fa5b00fad36d627
#
_cell.length_a   1.000
_cell.length_b   1.000
_cell.length_c   1.000
_cell.angle_alpha   90.00
_cell.angle_beta   90.00
_cell.angle_gamma   90.00
#
_symmetry.space_group_name_H-M   'P 1'
#
loop_
_entity.id
_entity.type
_entity.pdbx_description
1 polymer ?
#
loop_
_entity_poly.entity_id
_entity_poly.type
_entity_poly.pdbx_seq_one_letter_code
_entity_poly.pdbx_strand_id
1 'polypeptide(L)'
;MTEADKNFIDTCKEILENGYSSAGTGVRTRWADGEEANYYSIVGVTNKYNVEKEFPMITLRNNSNTVKRAIDEILWIWQKKSNKVEDLNSHIWDQWAGKDGTIGKAYGYQMGKKYEFKTKDGMQNLDQVDYMLFDFHLTN
;
A
#
# COMPACT_ATOMS: atom_id res chain seq x y z
N MET A 1 5.02 3.91 22.89
CA MET A 1 4.74 4.87 21.79
C MET A 1 5.93 4.87 20.87
N THR A 2 5.73 4.46 19.64
CA THR A 2 6.78 4.37 18.59
C THR A 2 7.13 5.75 18.02
N GLU A 3 8.18 5.84 17.22
CA GLU A 3 8.49 7.05 16.46
C GLU A 3 7.38 7.37 15.44
N ALA A 4 6.76 6.32 14.87
CA ALA A 4 5.62 6.50 13.99
C ALA A 4 4.42 7.11 14.70
N ASP A 5 4.16 6.75 15.96
CA ASP A 5 3.10 7.37 16.78
C ASP A 5 3.36 8.85 17.01
N LYS A 6 4.60 9.23 17.33
CA LYS A 6 4.98 10.63 17.55
C LYS A 6 4.80 11.45 16.29
N ASN A 7 5.37 10.97 15.18
CA ASN A 7 5.26 11.64 13.89
C ASN A 7 3.80 11.81 13.47
N PHE A 8 2.95 10.81 13.70
CA PHE A 8 1.52 10.88 13.42
C PHE A 8 0.85 11.98 14.26
N ILE A 9 1.09 11.99 15.58
CA ILE A 9 0.54 13.00 16.50
C ILE A 9 0.98 14.41 16.09
N ASP A 10 2.27 14.58 15.81
CA ASP A 10 2.83 15.90 15.46
C ASP A 10 2.28 16.38 14.10
N THR A 11 2.14 15.48 13.13
CA THR A 11 1.46 15.79 11.86
C THR A 11 0.00 16.21 12.07
N CYS A 12 -0.73 15.52 12.93
CA CYS A 12 -2.13 15.87 13.25
C CYS A 12 -2.22 17.26 13.90
N LYS A 13 -1.32 17.59 14.84
CA LYS A 13 -1.27 18.92 15.46
C LYS A 13 -0.97 19.99 14.41
N GLU A 14 0.03 19.78 13.56
CA GLU A 14 0.38 20.69 12.49
C GLU A 14 -0.80 20.95 11.54
N ILE A 15 -1.55 19.90 11.17
CA ILE A 15 -2.76 20.04 10.35
C ILE A 15 -3.81 20.90 11.06
N LEU A 16 -4.03 20.70 12.36
CA LEU A 16 -5.05 21.44 13.12
C LEU A 16 -4.67 22.88 13.35
N GLU A 17 -3.38 23.18 13.55
CA GLU A 17 -2.88 24.52 13.88
C GLU A 17 -2.63 25.38 12.63
N ASN A 18 -2.05 24.76 11.58
CA ASN A 18 -1.54 25.47 10.41
C ASN A 18 -2.13 24.97 9.07
N GLY A 19 -3.02 23.97 9.11
CA GLY A 19 -3.56 23.36 7.91
C GLY A 19 -4.50 24.28 7.14
N TYR A 20 -4.50 24.13 5.81
CA TYR A 20 -5.47 24.75 4.93
C TYR A 20 -6.84 24.11 5.15
N SER A 21 -7.86 24.96 5.38
CA SER A 21 -9.26 24.54 5.46
C SER A 21 -9.92 24.55 4.08
N SER A 22 -10.64 23.51 3.75
CA SER A 22 -11.45 23.44 2.53
C SER A 22 -12.82 24.12 2.66
N ALA A 23 -13.17 24.69 3.81
CA ALA A 23 -14.44 25.35 4.02
C ALA A 23 -14.65 26.51 3.02
N GLY A 24 -15.81 26.54 2.36
CA GLY A 24 -16.14 27.56 1.36
C GLY A 24 -15.50 27.35 -0.02
N THR A 25 -14.77 26.25 -0.25
CA THR A 25 -14.16 25.95 -1.57
C THR A 25 -15.07 25.11 -2.49
N GLY A 26 -16.25 24.71 -2.01
CA GLY A 26 -17.20 23.91 -2.79
C GLY A 26 -16.75 22.45 -2.92
N VAL A 27 -16.28 21.83 -1.84
CA VAL A 27 -15.91 20.39 -1.84
C VAL A 27 -17.09 19.53 -2.31
N ARG A 28 -16.78 18.49 -3.10
CA ARG A 28 -17.83 17.59 -3.64
C ARG A 28 -18.32 16.56 -2.63
N THR A 29 -17.47 16.20 -1.64
CA THR A 29 -17.81 15.23 -0.63
C THR A 29 -18.86 15.79 0.33
N ARG A 30 -19.85 14.98 0.64
CA ARG A 30 -20.94 15.34 1.55
C ARG A 30 -21.05 14.31 2.66
N TRP A 31 -21.46 14.78 3.83
CA TRP A 31 -21.91 13.90 4.92
C TRP A 31 -23.26 13.27 4.58
N ALA A 32 -23.70 12.30 5.36
CA ALA A 32 -24.98 11.61 5.16
C ALA A 32 -26.21 12.57 5.27
N ASP A 33 -26.07 13.68 5.98
CA ASP A 33 -27.06 14.74 6.12
C ASP A 33 -27.05 15.77 4.95
N GLY A 34 -26.11 15.64 4.01
CA GLY A 34 -25.97 16.51 2.84
C GLY A 34 -25.03 17.70 3.02
N GLU A 35 -24.54 17.95 4.24
CA GLU A 35 -23.60 19.03 4.52
C GLU A 35 -22.22 18.77 3.90
N GLU A 36 -21.46 19.84 3.62
CA GLU A 36 -20.10 19.72 3.07
C GLU A 36 -19.17 19.00 4.03
N ALA A 37 -18.55 17.91 3.57
CA ALA A 37 -17.51 17.19 4.32
C ALA A 37 -16.16 17.91 4.16
N ASN A 38 -16.03 19.04 4.85
CA ASN A 38 -14.81 19.84 4.84
C ASN A 38 -13.66 19.13 5.55
N TYR A 39 -12.43 19.45 5.15
CA TYR A 39 -11.20 18.88 5.69
C TYR A 39 -10.13 19.95 5.92
N TYR A 40 -9.15 19.62 6.75
CA TYR A 40 -7.90 20.36 6.89
C TYR A 40 -6.77 19.58 6.26
N SER A 41 -5.84 20.25 5.63
CA SER A 41 -4.71 19.60 4.97
C SER A 41 -3.43 20.44 5.06
N ILE A 42 -2.31 19.74 5.05
CA ILE A 42 -0.97 20.33 4.83
C ILE A 42 -0.31 19.60 3.66
N VAL A 43 0.67 20.23 3.05
CA VAL A 43 1.40 19.69 1.90
C VAL A 43 2.86 19.46 2.28
N GLY A 44 3.43 18.34 1.84
CA GLY A 44 4.87 18.13 1.92
C GLY A 44 5.37 17.61 3.26
N VAL A 45 4.62 16.77 3.95
CA VAL A 45 5.09 16.06 5.16
C VAL A 45 6.12 15.01 4.77
N THR A 46 7.29 15.06 5.43
CA THR A 46 8.35 14.05 5.28
C THR A 46 8.69 13.44 6.62
N ASN A 47 8.52 12.14 6.75
CA ASN A 47 8.91 11.38 7.93
C ASN A 47 10.15 10.53 7.64
N LYS A 48 11.08 10.46 8.61
CA LYS A 48 12.26 9.59 8.54
C LYS A 48 12.22 8.59 9.68
N TYR A 49 12.48 7.32 9.37
CA TYR A 49 12.47 6.24 10.36
C TYR A 49 13.80 5.49 10.34
N ASN A 50 14.32 5.18 11.52
CA ASN A 50 15.45 4.27 11.65
C ASN A 50 14.91 2.84 11.83
N VAL A 51 14.81 2.09 10.72
CA VAL A 51 14.27 0.72 10.71
C VAL A 51 15.19 -0.31 11.41
N GLU A 52 16.44 0.06 11.72
CA GLU A 52 17.32 -0.75 12.55
C GLU A 52 16.86 -0.77 14.02
N LYS A 53 16.24 0.33 14.47
CA LYS A 53 15.76 0.47 15.85
C LYS A 53 14.36 -0.11 16.04
N GLU A 54 13.45 0.23 15.14
CA GLU A 54 12.06 -0.22 15.21
C GLU A 54 11.39 -0.19 13.83
N PHE A 55 10.42 -1.07 13.63
CA PHE A 55 9.55 -0.99 12.46
C PHE A 55 8.56 0.18 12.62
N PRO A 56 8.39 1.06 11.61
CA PRO A 56 7.57 2.27 11.72
C PRO A 56 6.07 1.97 11.69
N MET A 57 5.57 1.45 12.79
CA MET A 57 4.16 1.07 12.95
C MET A 57 3.47 1.98 13.97
N ILE A 58 2.28 2.48 13.61
CA ILE A 58 1.41 3.21 14.54
C ILE A 58 0.78 2.21 15.52
N THR A 59 0.96 2.46 16.83
CA THR A 59 0.44 1.62 17.92
C THR A 59 -0.62 2.29 18.77
N LEU A 60 -1.08 3.47 18.40
CA LEU A 60 -2.10 4.26 19.12
C LEU A 60 -3.46 3.56 19.19
N ARG A 61 -3.69 2.59 18.34
CA ARG A 61 -4.87 1.71 18.38
C ARG A 61 -4.48 0.29 18.01
N ASN A 62 -5.31 -0.67 18.36
CA ASN A 62 -5.07 -2.06 17.98
C ASN A 62 -5.20 -2.25 16.45
N ASN A 63 -4.07 -2.45 15.80
CA ASN A 63 -3.96 -2.63 14.35
C ASN A 63 -3.68 -4.09 13.94
N SER A 64 -3.72 -5.04 14.86
CA SER A 64 -3.28 -6.43 14.61
C SER A 64 -3.97 -7.06 13.38
N ASN A 65 -5.27 -6.88 13.22
CA ASN A 65 -6.00 -7.38 12.06
C ASN A 65 -5.65 -6.62 10.77
N THR A 66 -5.43 -5.32 10.84
CA THR A 66 -5.06 -4.50 9.68
C THR A 66 -3.68 -4.89 9.17
N VAL A 67 -2.70 -5.04 10.07
CA VAL A 67 -1.35 -5.49 9.74
C VAL A 67 -1.36 -6.89 9.13
N LYS A 68 -2.10 -7.81 9.73
CA LYS A 68 -2.25 -9.18 9.21
C LYS A 68 -2.81 -9.19 7.79
N ARG A 69 -3.85 -8.41 7.53
CA ARG A 69 -4.45 -8.27 6.19
C ARG A 69 -3.49 -7.63 5.19
N ALA A 70 -2.73 -6.62 5.60
CA ALA A 70 -1.74 -5.98 4.74
C ALA A 70 -0.59 -6.93 4.37
N ILE A 71 -0.12 -7.74 5.31
CA ILE A 71 0.91 -8.77 5.04
C ILE A 71 0.35 -9.83 4.07
N ASP A 72 -0.87 -10.32 4.31
CA ASP A 72 -1.53 -11.30 3.46
C ASP A 72 -1.70 -10.79 2.02
N GLU A 73 -2.11 -9.52 1.86
CA GLU A 73 -2.23 -8.86 0.56
C GLU A 73 -0.87 -8.71 -0.15
N ILE A 74 0.18 -8.30 0.56
CA ILE A 74 1.53 -8.19 0.00
C ILE A 74 2.04 -9.55 -0.48
N LEU A 75 1.86 -10.61 0.31
CA LEU A 75 2.22 -11.97 -0.09
C LEU A 75 1.41 -12.46 -1.30
N TRP A 76 0.13 -12.13 -1.37
CA TRP A 76 -0.71 -12.44 -2.52
C TRP A 76 -0.24 -11.76 -3.80
N ILE A 77 0.11 -10.46 -3.72
CA ILE A 77 0.59 -9.68 -4.87
C ILE A 77 1.98 -10.12 -5.32
N TRP A 78 2.94 -10.20 -4.40
CA TRP A 78 4.36 -10.33 -4.72
C TRP A 78 4.85 -11.78 -4.77
N GLN A 79 4.39 -12.62 -3.87
CA GLN A 79 4.85 -14.01 -3.77
C GLN A 79 3.98 -14.96 -4.62
N LYS A 80 2.66 -14.90 -4.44
CA LYS A 80 1.73 -15.70 -5.25
C LYS A 80 1.57 -15.15 -6.67
N LYS A 81 1.80 -13.85 -6.87
CA LYS A 81 1.65 -13.16 -8.16
C LYS A 81 0.26 -13.41 -8.76
N SER A 82 -0.76 -13.46 -7.91
CA SER A 82 -2.12 -13.82 -8.28
C SER A 82 -3.03 -12.61 -8.36
N ASN A 83 -4.07 -12.71 -9.18
CA ASN A 83 -5.19 -11.78 -9.26
C ASN A 83 -6.51 -12.43 -8.90
N LYS A 84 -6.49 -13.68 -8.46
CA LYS A 84 -7.67 -14.43 -8.03
C LYS A 84 -7.96 -14.14 -6.56
N VAL A 85 -9.18 -13.76 -6.22
CA VAL A 85 -9.56 -13.47 -4.83
C VAL A 85 -9.54 -14.71 -3.94
N GLU A 86 -9.73 -15.90 -4.49
CA GLU A 86 -9.64 -17.16 -3.76
C GLU A 86 -8.24 -17.48 -3.22
N ASP A 87 -7.19 -16.88 -3.80
CA ASP A 87 -5.82 -17.03 -3.35
C ASP A 87 -5.46 -16.09 -2.18
N LEU A 88 -6.34 -15.15 -1.86
CA LEU A 88 -6.20 -14.19 -0.76
C LEU A 88 -7.02 -14.65 0.44
N ASN A 89 -6.41 -14.80 1.61
CA ASN A 89 -7.12 -15.28 2.80
C ASN A 89 -8.08 -14.22 3.38
N SER A 90 -7.85 -12.95 3.09
CA SER A 90 -8.74 -11.86 3.51
C SER A 90 -9.71 -11.50 2.39
N HIS A 91 -10.95 -11.13 2.75
CA HIS A 91 -12.02 -10.81 1.81
C HIS A 91 -12.06 -9.34 1.37
N ILE A 92 -10.92 -8.63 1.46
CA ILE A 92 -10.86 -7.18 1.22
C ILE A 92 -11.02 -6.81 -0.26
N TRP A 93 -10.83 -7.76 -1.19
CA TRP A 93 -10.93 -7.56 -2.62
C TRP A 93 -12.16 -8.21 -3.27
N ASP A 94 -12.99 -8.94 -2.51
CA ASP A 94 -14.12 -9.71 -3.06
C ASP A 94 -15.10 -8.85 -3.86
N GLN A 95 -15.37 -7.61 -3.42
CA GLN A 95 -16.30 -6.71 -4.10
C GLN A 95 -15.83 -6.25 -5.49
N TRP A 96 -14.53 -6.39 -5.80
CA TRP A 96 -13.97 -6.07 -7.11
C TRP A 96 -13.77 -7.29 -8.01
N ALA A 97 -14.09 -8.48 -7.51
CA ALA A 97 -13.97 -9.69 -8.29
C ALA A 97 -14.98 -9.73 -9.44
N GLY A 98 -14.49 -10.03 -10.63
CA GLY A 98 -15.33 -10.33 -11.79
C GLY A 98 -16.01 -11.70 -11.67
N LYS A 99 -16.82 -12.06 -12.65
CA LYS A 99 -17.49 -13.38 -12.71
C LYS A 99 -16.52 -14.55 -12.78
N ASP A 100 -15.29 -14.28 -13.18
CA ASP A 100 -14.19 -15.25 -13.28
C ASP A 100 -13.40 -15.39 -11.97
N GLY A 101 -13.83 -14.72 -10.89
CA GLY A 101 -13.17 -14.72 -9.59
C GLY A 101 -11.86 -13.94 -9.54
N THR A 102 -11.56 -13.10 -10.56
CA THR A 102 -10.34 -12.30 -10.61
C THR A 102 -10.64 -10.80 -10.48
N ILE A 103 -9.62 -10.02 -10.07
CA ILE A 103 -9.64 -8.56 -10.12
C ILE A 103 -9.02 -8.02 -11.43
N GLY A 104 -9.01 -8.83 -12.48
CA GLY A 104 -8.51 -8.49 -13.80
C GLY A 104 -6.98 -8.32 -13.84
N LYS A 105 -6.50 -7.41 -14.70
CA LYS A 105 -5.06 -7.14 -14.88
C LYS A 105 -4.50 -6.22 -13.79
N ALA A 106 -4.79 -6.54 -12.52
CA ALA A 106 -4.33 -5.80 -11.36
C ALA A 106 -2.90 -6.19 -10.94
N TYR A 107 -2.53 -5.88 -9.69
CA TYR A 107 -1.15 -5.94 -9.21
C TYR A 107 -0.49 -7.32 -9.37
N GLY A 108 -1.09 -8.38 -8.84
CA GLY A 108 -0.51 -9.73 -8.93
C GLY A 108 -0.35 -10.23 -10.36
N TYR A 109 -1.33 -9.94 -11.24
CA TYR A 109 -1.23 -10.23 -12.67
C TYR A 109 -0.01 -9.54 -13.30
N GLN A 110 0.22 -8.26 -12.98
CA GLN A 110 1.35 -7.49 -13.52
C GLN A 110 2.68 -8.03 -12.99
N MET A 111 2.74 -8.40 -11.69
CA MET A 111 3.94 -9.00 -11.09
C MET A 111 4.30 -10.34 -11.72
N GLY A 112 3.32 -11.18 -12.04
CA GLY A 112 3.53 -12.51 -12.63
C GLY A 112 3.70 -12.54 -14.14
N LYS A 113 3.55 -11.40 -14.84
CA LYS A 113 3.68 -11.36 -16.29
C LYS A 113 5.13 -11.57 -16.71
N LYS A 114 5.34 -12.58 -17.57
CA LYS A 114 6.68 -12.94 -18.06
C LYS A 114 7.12 -12.05 -19.22
N TYR A 115 8.42 -11.75 -19.24
CA TYR A 115 9.13 -11.00 -20.25
C TYR A 115 10.48 -11.65 -20.54
N GLU A 116 11.04 -11.41 -21.72
CA GLU A 116 12.39 -11.82 -22.05
C GLU A 116 13.41 -10.79 -21.56
N PHE A 117 14.31 -11.22 -20.69
CA PHE A 117 15.41 -10.41 -20.17
C PHE A 117 16.75 -11.00 -20.65
N LYS A 118 17.66 -10.11 -21.05
CA LYS A 118 19.06 -10.49 -21.31
C LYS A 118 19.80 -10.51 -19.95
N THR A 119 20.24 -11.69 -19.55
CA THR A 119 21.04 -11.90 -18.36
C THR A 119 22.45 -12.35 -18.73
N LYS A 120 23.34 -12.53 -17.76
CA LYS A 120 24.68 -13.10 -17.97
C LYS A 120 24.61 -14.54 -18.51
N ASP A 121 23.54 -15.27 -18.19
CA ASP A 121 23.32 -16.67 -18.59
C ASP A 121 22.49 -16.79 -19.89
N GLY A 122 22.35 -15.67 -20.63
CA GLY A 122 21.59 -15.59 -21.89
C GLY A 122 20.20 -14.98 -21.73
N MET A 123 19.32 -15.22 -22.70
CA MET A 123 17.92 -14.76 -22.64
C MET A 123 17.13 -15.63 -21.68
N GLN A 124 16.48 -15.00 -20.71
CA GLN A 124 15.65 -15.64 -19.69
C GLN A 124 14.22 -15.10 -19.75
N ASN A 125 13.23 -15.99 -19.65
CA ASN A 125 11.83 -15.60 -19.59
C ASN A 125 11.35 -15.54 -18.13
N LEU A 126 11.47 -14.34 -17.54
CA LEU A 126 11.23 -14.07 -16.13
C LEU A 126 10.10 -13.06 -15.97
N ASP A 127 9.41 -13.08 -14.84
CA ASP A 127 8.66 -11.90 -14.42
C ASP A 127 9.59 -10.89 -13.72
N GLN A 128 9.06 -9.70 -13.50
CA GLN A 128 9.86 -8.60 -12.96
C GLN A 128 10.37 -8.85 -11.53
N VAL A 129 9.66 -9.65 -10.73
CA VAL A 129 10.09 -10.03 -9.37
C VAL A 129 11.23 -11.04 -9.44
N ASP A 130 11.07 -12.08 -10.26
CA ASP A 130 12.12 -13.10 -10.45
C ASP A 130 13.38 -12.47 -11.06
N TYR A 131 13.22 -11.53 -12.01
CA TYR A 131 14.36 -10.79 -12.59
C TYR A 131 15.10 -9.95 -11.54
N MET A 132 14.37 -9.22 -10.70
CA MET A 132 14.96 -8.43 -9.62
C MET A 132 15.72 -9.31 -8.63
N LEU A 133 15.16 -10.45 -8.23
CA LEU A 133 15.82 -11.39 -7.32
C LEU A 133 17.06 -12.03 -7.98
N PHE A 134 16.98 -12.34 -9.27
CA PHE A 134 18.10 -12.87 -10.04
C PHE A 134 19.26 -11.86 -10.08
N ASP A 135 18.97 -10.59 -10.40
CA ASP A 135 19.97 -9.52 -10.47
C ASP A 135 20.59 -9.24 -9.09
N PHE A 136 19.79 -9.25 -8.02
CA PHE A 136 20.26 -9.05 -6.65
C PHE A 136 21.25 -10.11 -6.20
N HIS A 137 21.05 -11.38 -6.57
CA HIS A 137 21.99 -12.47 -6.26
C HIS A 137 23.31 -12.42 -7.05
N LEU A 138 23.39 -11.57 -8.08
CA LEU A 138 24.60 -11.38 -8.88
C LEU A 138 25.51 -10.26 -8.37
N THR A 139 24.99 -9.37 -7.53
CA THR A 139 25.67 -8.16 -7.03
C THR A 139 26.24 -8.33 -5.61
N ASN A 140 25.96 -9.45 -4.96
CA ASN A 140 26.48 -9.87 -3.67
C ASN A 140 27.32 -11.16 -3.81
#